data_5712b86dd13806a21a3e19c632857f86
#
_entry.id   5712b86dd13806a21a3e19c632857f86
#
_cell.length_a   1.000
_cell.length_b   1.000
_cell.length_c   1.000
_cell.angle_alpha   90.00
_cell.angle_beta   90.00
_cell.angle_gamma   90.00
#
_symmetry.space_group_name_H-M   'P 1'
#
loop_
_entity.id
_entity.type
_entity.pdbx_description
1 polymer ?
#
loop_
_entity_poly.entity_id
_entity_poly.type
_entity_poly.pdbx_seq_one_letter_code
_entity_poly.pdbx_strand_id
1 'polypeptide(L)'
;QAVSYMAGYNMRLLTIIQNKSQLEDVYGKAGALTLLSNHALMVMYAPSPTVQSDAQEYSEMLGYETVKSRSRTSSMQSSSTSTSDQRRALMLPQEIRELGQTREIVSLENCKPILCDKIRYYEDPDFTCRAHLPPPSIPKQDIDTFIAKIENRTRPMTAGEMAAPSEAAAKVVLEGLQ
;
A
#
# COMPACT_ATOMS: atom_id res chain seq x y z
N GLN A 1 14.78 -7.91 2.64
CA GLN A 1 14.79 -8.53 3.99
C GLN A 1 14.23 -7.58 5.07
N ALA A 2 14.37 -6.24 4.96
CA ALA A 2 13.88 -5.31 5.98
C ALA A 2 12.36 -5.38 6.22
N VAL A 3 11.57 -5.58 5.18
CA VAL A 3 10.09 -5.58 5.24
C VAL A 3 9.55 -6.65 6.21
N SER A 4 10.18 -7.82 6.26
CA SER A 4 9.74 -8.92 7.14
C SER A 4 9.90 -8.60 8.63
N TYR A 5 10.77 -7.66 8.99
CA TYR A 5 11.00 -7.27 10.39
C TYR A 5 10.21 -6.04 10.82
N MET A 6 9.67 -5.27 9.88
CA MET A 6 8.97 -4.01 10.17
C MET A 6 7.76 -4.20 11.08
N ALA A 7 7.02 -5.28 10.89
CA ALA A 7 5.86 -5.63 11.72
C ALA A 7 6.23 -5.79 13.20
N GLY A 8 7.39 -6.38 13.51
CA GLY A 8 7.90 -6.56 14.88
C GLY A 8 8.24 -5.23 15.57
N TYR A 9 8.52 -4.18 14.81
CA TYR A 9 8.78 -2.82 15.32
C TYR A 9 7.53 -1.92 15.30
N ASN A 10 6.34 -2.50 15.14
CA ASN A 10 5.07 -1.77 15.02
C ASN A 10 5.05 -0.75 13.87
N MET A 11 5.87 -0.97 12.83
CA MET A 11 5.86 -0.18 11.62
C MET A 11 4.92 -0.81 10.59
N ARG A 12 4.09 0.01 9.95
CA ARG A 12 3.19 -0.41 8.90
C ARG A 12 3.64 0.17 7.58
N LEU A 13 3.68 -0.65 6.55
CA LEU A 13 4.08 -0.27 5.21
C LEU A 13 2.83 -0.23 4.32
N LEU A 14 2.60 0.90 3.66
CA LEU A 14 1.64 1.05 2.59
C LEU A 14 2.40 1.19 1.27
N THR A 15 2.31 0.17 0.42
CA THR A 15 2.99 0.15 -0.87
C THR A 15 1.97 0.40 -1.97
N ILE A 16 2.22 1.38 -2.83
CA ILE A 16 1.38 1.67 -4.00
C ILE A 16 2.21 1.39 -5.24
N ILE A 17 1.71 0.52 -6.11
CA ILE A 17 2.37 0.09 -7.35
C ILE A 17 1.39 0.15 -8.50
N GLN A 18 1.88 0.40 -9.70
CA GLN A 18 1.04 0.38 -10.91
C GLN A 18 0.81 -1.04 -11.42
N ASN A 19 1.85 -1.85 -11.39
CA ASN A 19 1.80 -3.26 -11.79
C ASN A 19 2.91 -4.06 -11.08
N LYS A 20 2.77 -5.37 -11.10
CA LYS A 20 3.71 -6.30 -10.48
C LYS A 20 5.08 -6.31 -11.17
N SER A 21 5.12 -6.09 -12.49
CA SER A 21 6.38 -6.11 -13.25
C SER A 21 7.34 -5.02 -12.77
N GLN A 22 6.85 -3.86 -12.31
CA GLN A 22 7.71 -2.82 -11.72
C GLN A 22 8.44 -3.31 -10.45
N LEU A 23 7.77 -4.12 -9.63
CA LEU A 23 8.42 -4.73 -8.47
C LEU A 23 9.46 -5.76 -8.88
N GLU A 24 9.14 -6.56 -9.90
CA GLU A 24 10.05 -7.60 -10.40
C GLU A 24 11.29 -7.00 -11.03
N ASP A 25 11.17 -5.86 -11.71
CA ASP A 25 12.29 -5.14 -12.30
C ASP A 25 13.26 -4.58 -11.24
N VAL A 26 12.73 -4.09 -10.11
CA VAL A 26 13.54 -3.49 -9.05
C VAL A 26 14.10 -4.54 -8.08
N TYR A 27 13.28 -5.50 -7.66
CA TYR A 27 13.60 -6.45 -6.59
C TYR A 27 13.87 -7.88 -7.08
N GLY A 28 13.69 -8.13 -8.37
CA GLY A 28 13.67 -9.47 -8.94
C GLY A 28 12.40 -10.24 -8.52
N LYS A 29 12.11 -11.35 -9.20
CA LYS A 29 10.89 -12.15 -8.95
C LYS A 29 10.75 -12.61 -7.49
N ALA A 30 11.82 -13.11 -6.90
CA ALA A 30 11.81 -13.58 -5.51
C ALA A 30 11.60 -12.44 -4.51
N GLY A 31 12.24 -11.29 -4.74
CA GLY A 31 12.09 -10.11 -3.89
C GLY A 31 10.70 -9.50 -3.97
N ALA A 32 10.13 -9.41 -5.17
CA ALA A 32 8.76 -8.95 -5.40
C ALA A 32 7.74 -9.86 -4.69
N LEU A 33 7.89 -11.17 -4.81
CA LEU A 33 7.03 -12.13 -4.11
C LEU A 33 7.13 -11.99 -2.59
N THR A 34 8.35 -11.84 -2.06
CA THR A 34 8.57 -11.62 -0.63
C THR A 34 7.90 -10.33 -0.16
N LEU A 35 7.99 -9.24 -0.94
CA LEU A 35 7.33 -7.99 -0.60
C LEU A 35 5.82 -8.15 -0.56
N LEU A 36 5.22 -8.74 -1.58
CA LEU A 36 3.78 -8.94 -1.68
C LEU A 36 3.24 -9.86 -0.58
N SER A 37 3.95 -10.95 -0.27
CA SER A 37 3.53 -11.91 0.75
C SER A 37 3.62 -11.39 2.20
N ASN A 38 4.34 -10.30 2.44
CA ASN A 38 4.38 -9.65 3.76
C ASN A 38 3.27 -8.60 3.97
N HIS A 39 2.38 -8.42 2.99
CA HIS A 39 1.24 -7.52 3.12
C HIS A 39 -0.03 -8.33 3.42
N ALA A 40 -0.62 -8.12 4.58
CA ALA A 40 -1.87 -8.78 4.98
C ALA A 40 -3.11 -8.23 4.25
N LEU A 41 -3.01 -7.03 3.69
CA LEU A 41 -4.08 -6.36 2.95
C LEU A 41 -3.60 -6.01 1.55
N MET A 42 -4.40 -6.34 0.56
CA MET A 42 -4.19 -5.98 -0.85
C MET A 42 -5.45 -5.34 -1.42
N VAL A 43 -5.30 -4.17 -2.01
CA VAL A 43 -6.38 -3.49 -2.74
C VAL A 43 -6.07 -3.56 -4.22
N MET A 44 -6.98 -4.14 -4.99
CA MET A 44 -6.83 -4.35 -6.42
C MET A 44 -7.81 -3.46 -7.18
N TYR A 45 -7.28 -2.72 -8.14
CA TYR A 45 -8.04 -1.93 -9.09
C TYR A 45 -8.14 -2.63 -10.44
N ALA A 46 -9.00 -2.14 -11.34
CA ALA A 46 -9.04 -2.63 -12.70
C ALA A 46 -7.64 -2.54 -13.34
N PRO A 47 -7.08 -3.66 -13.80
CA PRO A 47 -5.75 -3.66 -14.41
C PRO A 47 -5.77 -2.96 -15.77
N SER A 48 -4.59 -2.57 -16.24
CA SER A 48 -4.44 -1.99 -17.57
C SER A 48 -4.94 -2.96 -18.66
N PRO A 49 -5.67 -2.47 -19.66
CA PRO A 49 -6.17 -3.32 -20.75
C PRO A 49 -5.05 -3.95 -21.61
N THR A 50 -3.85 -3.38 -21.54
CA THR A 50 -2.67 -3.87 -22.29
C THR A 50 -2.00 -5.09 -21.64
N VAL A 51 -2.19 -5.31 -20.32
CA VAL A 51 -1.54 -6.38 -19.57
C VAL A 51 -2.59 -7.42 -19.18
N GLN A 52 -2.71 -8.46 -20.00
CA GLN A 52 -3.70 -9.53 -19.75
C GLN A 52 -3.33 -10.42 -18.56
N SER A 53 -2.03 -10.57 -18.29
CA SER A 53 -1.52 -11.40 -17.20
C SER A 53 -2.04 -10.96 -15.82
N ASP A 54 -2.17 -9.67 -15.59
CA ASP A 54 -2.57 -9.15 -14.29
C ASP A 54 -4.03 -9.51 -13.97
N ALA A 55 -4.92 -9.40 -14.95
CA ALA A 55 -6.32 -9.81 -14.79
C ALA A 55 -6.47 -11.32 -14.53
N GLN A 56 -5.65 -12.13 -15.21
CA GLN A 56 -5.60 -13.57 -15.02
C GLN A 56 -5.12 -13.89 -13.59
N GLU A 57 -4.03 -13.28 -13.15
CA GLU A 57 -3.46 -13.48 -11.82
C GLU A 57 -4.45 -13.08 -10.72
N TYR A 58 -5.13 -11.96 -10.87
CA TYR A 58 -6.16 -11.53 -9.91
C TYR A 58 -7.35 -12.50 -9.87
N SER A 59 -7.79 -13.01 -11.01
CA SER A 59 -8.85 -14.02 -11.08
C SER A 59 -8.45 -15.31 -10.34
N GLU A 60 -7.21 -15.76 -10.51
CA GLU A 60 -6.68 -16.94 -9.83
C GLU A 60 -6.53 -16.71 -8.31
N MET A 61 -6.08 -15.53 -7.89
CA MET A 61 -5.97 -15.15 -6.48
C MET A 61 -7.31 -15.11 -5.76
N LEU A 62 -8.38 -14.67 -6.44
CA LEU A 62 -9.74 -14.64 -5.89
C LEU A 62 -10.31 -16.04 -5.72
N GLY A 63 -9.79 -17.02 -6.46
CA GLY A 63 -10.20 -18.40 -6.36
C GLY A 63 -11.43 -18.75 -7.18
N TYR A 64 -12.11 -19.81 -6.77
CA TYR A 64 -13.19 -20.42 -7.55
C TYR A 64 -14.41 -20.68 -6.68
N GLU A 65 -15.57 -20.67 -7.31
CA GLU A 65 -16.84 -21.10 -6.74
C GLU A 65 -17.42 -22.27 -7.50
N THR A 66 -18.31 -23.01 -6.85
CA THR A 66 -19.09 -24.08 -7.50
C THR A 66 -20.43 -23.53 -7.92
N VAL A 67 -20.69 -23.49 -9.21
CA VAL A 67 -21.96 -23.02 -9.80
C VAL A 67 -22.73 -24.19 -10.32
N LYS A 68 -24.04 -24.22 -10.08
CA LYS A 68 -24.93 -25.22 -10.67
C LYS A 68 -25.28 -24.83 -12.09
N SER A 69 -24.74 -25.56 -13.04
CA SER A 69 -25.10 -25.45 -14.45
C SER A 69 -26.33 -26.31 -14.75
N ARG A 70 -27.34 -25.69 -15.33
CA ARG A 70 -28.59 -26.36 -15.69
C ARG A 70 -28.70 -26.44 -17.20
N SER A 71 -28.61 -27.66 -17.73
CA SER A 71 -28.83 -27.95 -19.16
C SER A 71 -30.24 -28.53 -19.35
N ARG A 72 -30.99 -27.97 -20.29
CA ARG A 72 -32.31 -28.45 -20.66
C ARG A 72 -32.25 -28.92 -22.10
N THR A 73 -32.46 -30.21 -22.30
CA THR A 73 -32.61 -30.80 -23.62
C THR A 73 -34.09 -31.05 -23.86
N SER A 74 -34.64 -30.43 -24.89
CA SER A 74 -36.03 -30.61 -25.30
C SER A 74 -36.04 -31.34 -26.64
N SER A 75 -36.68 -32.47 -26.68
CA SER A 75 -37.03 -33.19 -27.93
C SER A 75 -38.54 -33.20 -28.07
N MET A 76 -39.03 -33.54 -29.28
CA MET A 76 -40.46 -33.51 -29.62
C MET A 76 -41.32 -34.42 -28.72
N GLN A 77 -40.71 -35.35 -28.00
CA GLN A 77 -41.41 -36.35 -27.16
C GLN A 77 -41.01 -36.30 -25.67
N SER A 78 -39.94 -35.64 -25.30
CA SER A 78 -39.51 -35.56 -23.90
C SER A 78 -38.67 -34.33 -23.60
N SER A 79 -38.79 -33.80 -22.39
CA SER A 79 -37.96 -32.73 -21.86
C SER A 79 -37.16 -33.27 -20.69
N SER A 80 -35.85 -33.28 -20.81
CA SER A 80 -34.93 -33.65 -19.73
C SER A 80 -34.16 -32.43 -19.23
N THR A 81 -34.09 -32.30 -17.90
CA THR A 81 -33.28 -31.26 -17.25
C THR A 81 -32.17 -31.95 -16.48
N SER A 82 -30.92 -31.66 -16.87
CA SER A 82 -29.74 -32.12 -16.15
C SER A 82 -29.14 -30.96 -15.40
N THR A 83 -28.76 -31.19 -14.14
CA THR A 83 -28.05 -30.21 -13.31
C THR A 83 -26.69 -30.81 -12.99
N SER A 84 -25.63 -30.04 -13.30
CA SER A 84 -24.24 -30.42 -12.99
C SER A 84 -23.56 -29.29 -12.23
N ASP A 85 -22.70 -29.66 -11.30
CA ASP A 85 -21.86 -28.70 -10.60
C ASP A 85 -20.63 -28.39 -11.45
N GLN A 86 -20.42 -27.12 -11.73
CA GLN A 86 -19.27 -26.64 -12.49
C GLN A 86 -18.43 -25.68 -11.66
N ARG A 87 -17.11 -25.86 -11.72
CA ARG A 87 -16.15 -24.93 -11.14
C ARG A 87 -16.03 -23.68 -12.02
N ARG A 88 -16.30 -22.52 -11.44
CA ARG A 88 -16.15 -21.23 -12.11
C ARG A 88 -15.21 -20.35 -11.29
N ALA A 89 -14.39 -19.52 -11.93
CA ALA A 89 -13.67 -18.48 -11.22
C ALA A 89 -14.66 -17.55 -10.50
N LEU A 90 -14.34 -17.13 -9.28
CA LEU A 90 -15.19 -16.20 -8.49
C LEU A 90 -15.46 -14.91 -9.28
N MET A 91 -14.43 -14.41 -9.95
CA MET A 91 -14.54 -13.36 -10.98
C MET A 91 -13.67 -13.76 -12.17
N LEU A 92 -14.24 -13.68 -13.35
CA LEU A 92 -13.49 -13.93 -14.59
C LEU A 92 -12.50 -12.77 -14.85
N PRO A 93 -11.38 -13.01 -15.54
CA PRO A 93 -10.44 -11.95 -15.92
C PRO A 93 -11.10 -10.79 -16.66
N GLN A 94 -12.14 -11.07 -17.43
CA GLN A 94 -12.93 -10.07 -18.14
C GLN A 94 -13.73 -9.20 -17.17
N GLU A 95 -14.39 -9.82 -16.19
CA GLU A 95 -15.18 -9.11 -15.15
C GLU A 95 -14.28 -8.19 -14.30
N ILE A 96 -13.03 -8.61 -14.02
CA ILE A 96 -12.04 -7.80 -13.32
C ILE A 96 -11.63 -6.57 -14.15
N ARG A 97 -11.47 -6.72 -15.44
CA ARG A 97 -11.16 -5.60 -16.35
C ARG A 97 -12.34 -4.62 -16.50
N GLU A 98 -13.55 -5.11 -16.32
CA GLU A 98 -14.80 -4.36 -16.38
C GLU A 98 -15.20 -3.71 -15.03
N LEU A 99 -14.38 -3.82 -13.98
CA LEU A 99 -14.61 -3.15 -12.69
C LEU A 99 -14.79 -1.63 -12.82
N GLY A 100 -14.21 -1.04 -13.87
CA GLY A 100 -14.27 0.40 -14.11
C GLY A 100 -13.46 1.22 -13.10
N GLN A 101 -13.76 2.52 -13.07
CA GLN A 101 -13.04 3.47 -12.23
C GLN A 101 -13.63 3.58 -10.81
N THR A 102 -14.82 3.05 -10.59
CA THR A 102 -15.59 3.25 -9.35
C THR A 102 -15.44 2.13 -8.35
N ARG A 103 -15.05 0.94 -8.79
CA ARG A 103 -14.98 -0.26 -7.94
C ARG A 103 -13.57 -0.70 -7.68
N GLU A 104 -13.40 -1.39 -6.57
CA GLU A 104 -12.17 -2.01 -6.14
C GLU A 104 -12.43 -3.35 -5.46
N ILE A 105 -11.43 -4.21 -5.44
CA ILE A 105 -11.47 -5.48 -4.73
C ILE A 105 -10.47 -5.39 -3.58
N VAL A 106 -10.94 -5.64 -2.38
CA VAL A 106 -10.13 -5.69 -1.17
C VAL A 106 -9.97 -7.14 -0.75
N SER A 107 -8.73 -7.60 -0.72
CA SER A 107 -8.36 -8.92 -0.22
C SER A 107 -7.62 -8.75 1.09
N LEU A 108 -8.16 -9.32 2.16
CA LEU A 108 -7.57 -9.31 3.50
C LEU A 108 -7.24 -10.75 3.88
N GLU A 109 -6.12 -10.94 4.54
CA GLU A 109 -5.69 -12.24 5.06
C GLU A 109 -6.78 -12.85 5.96
N ASN A 110 -7.06 -14.14 5.77
CA ASN A 110 -8.09 -14.90 6.49
C ASN A 110 -9.54 -14.40 6.28
N CYS A 111 -9.80 -13.56 5.30
CA CYS A 111 -11.14 -13.06 4.97
C CYS A 111 -11.50 -13.38 3.51
N LYS A 112 -12.80 -13.45 3.24
CA LYS A 112 -13.28 -13.51 1.86
C LYS A 112 -13.00 -12.18 1.16
N PRO A 113 -12.67 -12.18 -0.13
CA PRO A 113 -12.53 -10.96 -0.91
C PRO A 113 -13.79 -10.10 -0.86
N ILE A 114 -13.60 -8.80 -0.78
CA ILE A 114 -14.69 -7.81 -0.70
C ILE A 114 -14.67 -6.99 -1.99
N LEU A 115 -15.79 -6.96 -2.70
CA LEU A 115 -16.01 -6.04 -3.80
C LEU A 115 -16.71 -4.80 -3.25
N CYS A 116 -16.11 -3.63 -3.38
CA CYS A 116 -16.63 -2.37 -2.85
C CYS A 116 -16.44 -1.21 -3.83
N ASP A 117 -17.11 -0.11 -3.54
CA ASP A 117 -16.93 1.13 -4.27
C ASP A 117 -15.76 1.92 -3.68
N LYS A 118 -15.00 2.60 -4.56
CA LYS A 118 -13.90 3.47 -4.16
C LYS A 118 -14.40 4.71 -3.45
N ILE A 119 -13.75 5.07 -2.37
CA ILE A 119 -14.01 6.35 -1.71
C ILE A 119 -13.51 7.49 -2.59
N ARG A 120 -14.40 8.41 -2.91
CA ARG A 120 -14.07 9.66 -3.59
C ARG A 120 -14.00 10.77 -2.56
N TYR A 121 -12.78 11.12 -2.12
CA TYR A 121 -12.56 12.07 -1.05
C TYR A 121 -13.21 13.45 -1.27
N TYR A 122 -13.45 13.84 -2.53
CA TYR A 122 -14.08 15.11 -2.91
C TYR A 122 -15.61 15.06 -2.92
N GLU A 123 -16.20 13.87 -2.83
CA GLU A 123 -17.66 13.65 -2.76
C GLU A 123 -18.10 13.23 -1.35
N ASP A 124 -17.20 12.62 -0.60
CA ASP A 124 -17.46 12.10 0.75
C ASP A 124 -17.39 13.24 1.79
N PRO A 125 -18.46 13.45 2.61
CA PRO A 125 -18.52 14.54 3.59
C PRO A 125 -17.40 14.52 4.61
N ASP A 126 -16.99 13.33 5.07
CA ASP A 126 -15.97 13.18 6.11
C ASP A 126 -14.58 13.59 5.60
N PHE A 127 -14.31 13.32 4.32
CA PHE A 127 -13.04 13.73 3.69
C PHE A 127 -13.09 15.17 3.20
N THR A 128 -14.23 15.63 2.69
CA THR A 128 -14.40 17.01 2.20
C THR A 128 -14.19 18.03 3.30
N CYS A 129 -14.73 17.79 4.51
CA CYS A 129 -14.52 18.71 5.62
C CYS A 129 -13.04 18.80 6.05
N ARG A 130 -12.28 17.73 5.92
CA ARG A 130 -10.82 17.71 6.20
C ARG A 130 -10.01 18.36 5.08
N ALA A 131 -10.43 18.19 3.82
CA ALA A 131 -9.77 18.79 2.68
C ALA A 131 -9.88 20.31 2.65
N HIS A 132 -10.94 20.88 3.25
CA HIS A 132 -11.18 22.34 3.34
C HIS A 132 -10.61 22.99 4.62
N LEU A 133 -9.84 22.26 5.43
CA LEU A 133 -9.16 22.86 6.56
C LEU A 133 -8.17 23.94 6.07
N PRO A 134 -8.14 25.11 6.74
CA PRO A 134 -7.15 26.13 6.40
C PRO A 134 -5.72 25.56 6.57
N PRO A 135 -4.80 25.99 5.70
CA PRO A 135 -3.41 25.55 5.84
C PRO A 135 -2.87 25.93 7.21
N PRO A 136 -2.04 25.09 7.84
CA PRO A 136 -1.43 25.41 9.12
C PRO A 136 -0.58 26.68 8.99
N SER A 137 -0.61 27.53 10.02
CA SER A 137 0.28 28.67 10.07
C SER A 137 1.73 28.17 10.16
N ILE A 138 2.49 28.41 9.09
CA ILE A 138 3.92 28.10 9.10
C ILE A 138 4.62 29.17 9.91
N PRO A 139 5.31 28.82 11.02
CA PRO A 139 6.10 29.79 11.75
C PRO A 139 7.15 30.35 10.79
N LYS A 140 7.25 31.69 10.74
CA LYS A 140 8.30 32.33 9.96
C LYS A 140 9.64 31.86 10.52
N GLN A 141 10.33 31.01 9.77
CA GLN A 141 11.72 30.69 10.09
C GLN A 141 12.57 31.91 9.72
N ASP A 142 13.28 32.40 10.70
CA ASP A 142 14.32 33.38 10.45
C ASP A 142 15.50 32.66 9.80
N ILE A 143 15.50 32.70 8.45
CA ILE A 143 16.50 32.02 7.62
C ILE A 143 17.91 32.55 7.94
N ASP A 144 18.03 33.82 8.28
CA ASP A 144 19.32 34.45 8.57
C ASP A 144 19.92 33.87 9.87
N THR A 145 19.08 33.69 10.89
CA THR A 145 19.50 33.00 12.15
C THR A 145 19.85 31.55 11.93
N PHE A 146 19.15 30.87 11.01
CA PHE A 146 19.43 29.47 10.67
C PHE A 146 20.75 29.35 9.90
N ILE A 147 21.00 30.22 8.92
CA ILE A 147 22.25 30.29 8.16
C ILE A 147 23.41 30.58 9.11
N ALA A 148 23.28 31.59 9.99
CA ALA A 148 24.30 31.92 10.96
C ALA A 148 24.65 30.76 11.92
N LYS A 149 23.66 29.94 12.30
CA LYS A 149 23.89 28.70 13.07
C LYS A 149 24.66 27.65 12.28
N ILE A 150 24.41 27.52 10.99
CA ILE A 150 25.13 26.57 10.12
C ILE A 150 26.56 27.06 9.94
N GLU A 151 26.76 28.32 9.62
CA GLU A 151 28.08 28.92 9.43
C GLU A 151 28.95 28.81 10.69
N ASN A 152 28.38 29.06 11.86
CA ASN A 152 29.09 28.88 13.14
C ASN A 152 29.43 27.39 13.42
N ARG A 153 28.60 26.44 12.98
CA ARG A 153 28.90 25.01 13.13
C ARG A 153 29.97 24.51 12.15
N THR A 154 30.05 25.11 10.96
CA THR A 154 31.03 24.74 9.94
C THR A 154 32.32 25.51 10.00
N ARG A 155 32.39 26.55 10.85
CA ARG A 155 33.62 27.33 11.08
C ARG A 155 34.69 26.40 11.71
N PRO A 156 35.88 26.33 11.12
CA PRO A 156 36.98 25.60 11.77
C PRO A 156 37.28 26.20 13.15
N MET A 157 37.35 25.36 14.17
CA MET A 157 37.68 25.78 15.52
C MET A 157 39.09 26.40 15.50
N THR A 158 39.24 27.60 16.08
CA THR A 158 40.55 28.23 16.26
C THR A 158 41.33 27.46 17.33
N ALA A 159 42.66 27.50 17.21
CA ALA A 159 43.55 26.79 18.16
C ALA A 159 43.31 27.14 19.64
N GLY A 160 42.77 28.32 19.93
CA GLY A 160 42.37 28.72 21.28
C GLY A 160 41.07 28.08 21.77
N GLU A 161 40.13 27.80 20.90
CA GLU A 161 38.85 27.12 21.22
C GLU A 161 39.03 25.61 21.42
N MET A 162 40.05 25.01 20.81
CA MET A 162 40.41 23.59 21.03
C MET A 162 41.06 23.35 22.40
N ALA A 163 41.61 24.40 23.05
CA ALA A 163 42.28 24.29 24.33
C ALA A 163 41.36 24.56 25.55
N ALA A 164 40.16 25.11 25.33
CA ALA A 164 39.23 25.40 26.42
C ALA A 164 38.25 24.22 26.59
N PRO A 165 38.19 23.53 27.75
CA PRO A 165 37.15 22.56 28.02
C PRO A 165 35.80 23.26 27.96
N SER A 166 34.85 22.74 27.17
CA SER A 166 33.52 23.35 27.12
C SER A 166 32.90 23.33 28.52
N GLU A 167 32.51 24.49 29.06
CA GLU A 167 31.83 24.61 30.36
C GLU A 167 30.60 23.67 30.46
N ALA A 168 30.00 23.34 29.33
CA ALA A 168 28.89 22.36 29.24
C ALA A 168 29.34 20.94 29.59
N ALA A 169 30.55 20.53 29.20
CA ALA A 169 31.09 19.21 29.55
C ALA A 169 31.49 19.12 31.02
N ALA A 170 31.98 20.22 31.62
CA ALA A 170 32.32 20.28 33.04
C ALA A 170 31.06 20.20 33.93
N LYS A 171 29.93 20.73 33.48
CA LYS A 171 28.67 20.70 34.24
C LYS A 171 28.03 19.30 34.27
N VAL A 172 28.12 18.55 33.17
CA VAL A 172 27.60 17.19 33.10
C VAL A 172 28.40 16.21 33.98
N VAL A 173 29.71 16.44 34.14
CA VAL A 173 30.56 15.61 35.02
C VAL A 173 30.30 15.87 36.48
N LEU A 174 29.93 17.11 36.86
CA LEU A 174 29.60 17.46 38.23
C LEU A 174 28.19 17.05 38.68
N GLU A 175 27.22 16.98 37.77
CA GLU A 175 25.86 16.50 38.05
C GLU A 175 25.73 14.98 38.08
N GLY A 176 26.69 14.24 37.51
CA GLY A 176 26.72 12.78 37.53
C GLY A 176 27.42 12.15 38.74
N LEU A 177 27.91 12.95 39.70
CA LEU A 177 28.63 12.52 40.89
C LEU A 177 27.90 12.82 42.23
N GLN A 178 26.61 13.17 42.16
CA GLN A 178 25.72 13.23 43.33
C GLN A 178 24.66 12.09 43.29
#